data_2227831cc6a354c7ebfe2fd2990be601
#
_entry.id   2227831cc6a354c7ebfe2fd2990be601
#
_cell.length_a   1.000
_cell.length_b   1.000
_cell.length_c   1.000
_cell.angle_alpha   90.00
_cell.angle_beta   90.00
_cell.angle_gamma   90.00
#
_symmetry.space_group_name_H-M   'P 1'
#
loop_
_entity.id
_entity.type
_entity.pdbx_description
1 polymer ?
#
loop_
_entity_poly.entity_id
_entity_poly.type
_entity_poly.pdbx_seq_one_letter_code
_entity_poly.pdbx_strand_id
1 'polypeptide(L)'
;MTEKLSPTYKRYDLGQQTRGTVVEVVLSCINNIRLMDDDNFSLYANGENSRFFGGRAEKSPTRLIIPKTGHWHVVVDKTGFQALANSNVRAIPPKTQNAANPS
;
A
#
# COMPACT_ATOMS: atom_id res chain seq x y z
N MET A 1 25.12 -19.02 10.20
CA MET A 1 24.97 -18.26 9.88
C MET A 1 24.03 -17.87 9.33
N THR A 2 23.67 -17.19 9.38
CA THR A 2 22.68 -16.87 8.92
C THR A 2 22.72 -15.93 8.07
N GLU A 3 22.41 -15.89 7.13
CA GLU A 3 22.46 -15.06 6.32
C GLU A 3 21.32 -14.23 6.42
N LYS A 4 21.37 -13.05 6.43
CA LYS A 4 20.42 -12.18 6.47
C LYS A 4 19.85 -12.01 5.14
N LEU A 5 18.71 -12.45 4.80
CA LEU A 5 18.12 -12.27 3.50
C LEU A 5 17.56 -10.87 3.37
N SER A 6 17.64 -10.33 2.17
CA SER A 6 16.99 -9.07 1.90
C SER A 6 15.49 -9.25 1.97
N PRO A 7 14.76 -8.31 2.51
CA PRO A 7 13.32 -8.43 2.55
C PRO A 7 12.75 -8.41 1.14
N THR A 8 11.68 -9.15 0.92
CA THR A 8 11.01 -9.16 -0.36
C THR A 8 9.92 -8.11 -0.42
N TYR A 9 9.48 -7.63 0.72
CA TYR A 9 8.47 -6.58 0.75
C TYR A 9 8.59 -5.74 2.01
N LYS A 10 7.97 -4.58 1.95
CA LYS A 10 7.85 -3.70 3.11
C LYS A 10 6.38 -3.42 3.31
N ARG A 11 5.89 -3.63 4.53
CA ARG A 11 4.51 -3.39 4.86
C ARG A 11 4.34 -2.07 5.60
N TYR A 12 3.33 -1.34 5.22
CA TYR A 12 2.90 -0.16 5.94
C TYR A 12 1.50 -0.44 6.49
N ASP A 13 1.37 -0.47 7.79
CA ASP A 13 0.07 -0.66 8.42
C ASP A 13 -0.57 0.73 8.52
N LEU A 14 -1.61 0.94 7.75
CA LEU A 14 -2.27 2.25 7.71
C LEU A 14 -3.31 2.42 8.81
N GLY A 15 -3.63 1.35 9.53
CA GLY A 15 -4.66 1.39 10.55
C GLY A 15 -6.03 1.57 9.94
N GLN A 16 -6.94 2.09 10.72
CA GLN A 16 -8.30 2.30 10.29
C GLN A 16 -8.34 3.48 9.32
N GLN A 17 -8.90 3.24 8.15
CA GLN A 17 -8.97 4.28 7.12
C GLN A 17 -10.40 4.40 6.60
N THR A 18 -10.80 5.61 6.30
CA THR A 18 -12.13 5.91 5.79
C THR A 18 -12.15 5.72 4.29
N ARG A 19 -13.27 5.22 3.79
CA ARG A 19 -13.48 5.11 2.35
C ARG A 19 -13.20 6.46 1.71
N GLY A 20 -12.50 6.45 0.59
CA GLY A 20 -12.16 7.67 -0.13
C GLY A 20 -10.81 8.27 0.25
N THR A 21 -10.17 7.76 1.31
CA THR A 21 -8.81 8.20 1.65
C THR A 21 -7.89 7.88 0.48
N VAL A 22 -7.04 8.82 0.12
CA VAL A 22 -6.04 8.60 -0.92
C VAL A 22 -4.76 8.13 -0.25
N VAL A 23 -4.23 7.00 -0.70
CA VAL A 23 -2.96 6.49 -0.22
C VAL A 23 -1.92 6.83 -1.26
N GLU A 24 -0.98 7.69 -0.90
CA GLU A 24 0.06 8.13 -1.82
C GLU A 24 1.34 7.36 -1.52
N VAL A 25 1.89 6.71 -2.52
CA VAL A 25 3.09 5.89 -2.38
C VAL A 25 4.19 6.48 -3.25
N VAL A 26 5.31 6.82 -2.61
CA VAL A 26 6.49 7.34 -3.32
C VAL A 26 7.50 6.21 -3.36
N LEU A 27 8.03 5.93 -4.53
CA LEU A 27 9.00 4.85 -4.74
C LEU A 27 10.26 5.36 -5.42
N SER A 28 11.40 4.83 -5.03
CA SER A 28 12.68 5.17 -5.66
C SER A 28 12.90 4.40 -6.97
N CYS A 29 12.18 3.31 -7.18
CA CYS A 29 12.27 2.54 -8.42
C CYS A 29 10.97 1.75 -8.59
N ILE A 30 10.82 1.09 -9.73
CA ILE A 30 9.61 0.33 -10.02
C ILE A 30 9.51 -0.87 -9.08
N ASN A 31 8.39 -1.00 -8.44
CA ASN A 31 8.06 -2.17 -7.61
C ASN A 31 6.55 -2.39 -7.72
N ASN A 32 6.09 -3.48 -7.15
CA ASN A 32 4.65 -3.73 -7.04
C ASN A 32 4.14 -3.04 -5.79
N ILE A 33 2.95 -2.49 -5.85
CA ILE A 33 2.29 -1.98 -4.65
C ILE A 33 0.96 -2.70 -4.51
N ARG A 34 0.63 -3.04 -3.28
CA ARG A 34 -0.57 -3.80 -3.00
C ARG A 34 -1.29 -3.15 -1.83
N LEU A 35 -2.49 -2.66 -2.09
CA LEU A 35 -3.35 -2.12 -1.04
C LEU A 35 -4.30 -3.23 -0.65
N MET A 36 -4.28 -3.66 0.59
CA MET A 36 -5.07 -4.80 1.02
C MET A 36 -5.56 -4.61 2.44
N ASP A 37 -6.70 -5.23 2.73
CA ASP A 37 -7.23 -5.18 4.08
C ASP A 37 -6.51 -6.21 4.96
N ASP A 38 -6.88 -6.23 6.24
CA ASP A 38 -6.24 -7.11 7.21
C ASP A 38 -6.29 -8.58 6.81
N ASP A 39 -7.43 -9.06 6.39
CA ASP A 39 -7.57 -10.48 6.04
C ASP A 39 -6.69 -10.85 4.87
N ASN A 40 -6.67 -10.00 3.86
CA ASN A 40 -5.84 -10.28 2.69
C ASN A 40 -4.35 -10.13 2.99
N PHE A 41 -3.99 -9.19 3.86
CA PHE A 41 -2.59 -9.10 4.25
C PHE A 41 -2.15 -10.38 4.97
N SER A 42 -2.99 -10.94 5.83
CA SER A 42 -2.66 -12.19 6.50
C SER A 42 -2.44 -13.33 5.51
N LEU A 43 -3.28 -13.42 4.49
CA LEU A 43 -3.10 -14.42 3.44
C LEU A 43 -1.78 -14.20 2.70
N TYR A 44 -1.51 -12.95 2.32
CA TYR A 44 -0.28 -12.60 1.63
C TYR A 44 0.95 -12.97 2.45
N ALA A 45 0.94 -12.64 3.73
CA ALA A 45 2.08 -12.91 4.61
C ALA A 45 2.32 -14.40 4.79
N ASN A 46 1.27 -15.21 4.65
CA ASN A 46 1.39 -16.66 4.74
C ASN A 46 1.68 -17.33 3.40
N GLY A 47 1.89 -16.55 2.36
CA GLY A 47 2.18 -17.08 1.03
C GLY A 47 0.97 -17.62 0.30
N GLU A 48 -0.22 -17.23 0.75
CA GLU A 48 -1.47 -17.70 0.13
C GLU A 48 -2.02 -16.64 -0.82
N ASN A 49 -2.93 -17.05 -1.68
CA ASN A 49 -3.56 -16.13 -2.61
C ASN A 49 -4.32 -15.07 -1.85
N SER A 50 -4.14 -13.84 -2.22
CA SER A 50 -4.80 -12.71 -1.58
C SER A 50 -5.29 -11.74 -2.63
N ARG A 51 -6.24 -10.91 -2.25
CA ARG A 51 -6.76 -9.87 -3.14
C ARG A 51 -6.17 -8.54 -2.74
N PHE A 52 -5.93 -7.71 -3.73
CA PHE A 52 -5.37 -6.40 -3.47
C PHE A 52 -5.74 -5.46 -4.60
N PHE A 53 -5.57 -4.17 -4.32
CA PHE A 53 -5.69 -3.14 -5.33
C PHE A 53 -4.28 -2.62 -5.62
N GLY A 54 -3.99 -2.30 -6.86
CA GLY A 54 -2.68 -1.82 -7.25
C GLY A 54 -2.04 -2.73 -8.27
N GLY A 55 -0.73 -2.92 -8.14
CA GLY A 55 0.05 -3.73 -9.06
C GLY A 55 1.38 -3.08 -9.32
N ARG A 56 1.90 -3.25 -10.52
CA ARG A 56 3.19 -2.68 -10.90
C ARG A 56 3.09 -1.16 -10.94
N ALA A 57 3.89 -0.49 -10.11
CA ALA A 57 3.90 0.95 -10.01
C ALA A 57 5.07 1.50 -10.80
N GLU A 58 4.81 2.01 -11.98
CA GLU A 58 5.84 2.54 -12.87
C GLU A 58 6.06 4.03 -12.70
N LYS A 59 5.20 4.69 -11.96
CA LYS A 59 5.33 6.11 -11.72
C LYS A 59 5.37 6.38 -10.24
N SER A 60 6.00 7.45 -9.86
CA SER A 60 6.03 7.88 -8.47
C SER A 60 5.74 9.37 -8.43
N PRO A 61 4.84 9.82 -7.58
CA PRO A 61 4.04 9.00 -6.66
C PRO A 61 2.92 8.27 -7.37
N THR A 62 2.51 7.17 -6.78
CA THR A 62 1.32 6.45 -7.22
C THR A 62 0.26 6.62 -6.15
N ARG A 63 -0.99 6.81 -6.57
CA ARG A 63 -2.08 7.02 -5.62
C ARG A 63 -3.13 5.95 -5.77
N LEU A 64 -3.56 5.43 -4.64
CA LEU A 64 -4.61 4.43 -4.57
C LEU A 64 -5.70 4.97 -3.66
N ILE A 65 -6.92 4.50 -3.83
CA ILE A 65 -8.04 4.99 -3.05
C ILE A 65 -8.58 3.86 -2.18
N ILE A 66 -8.79 4.14 -0.90
CA ILE A 66 -9.38 3.18 0.02
C ILE A 66 -10.83 2.94 -0.43
N PRO A 67 -11.18 1.71 -0.79
CA PRO A 67 -12.48 1.43 -1.38
C PRO A 67 -13.61 1.31 -0.37
N LYS A 68 -13.28 1.02 0.87
CA LYS A 68 -14.27 0.95 1.92
C LYS A 68 -13.59 1.17 3.26
N THR A 69 -14.31 1.70 4.20
CA THR A 69 -13.77 1.96 5.54
C THR A 69 -13.36 0.64 6.20
N GLY A 70 -12.19 0.62 6.78
CA GLY A 70 -11.66 -0.57 7.45
C GLY A 70 -10.17 -0.43 7.74
N HIS A 71 -9.56 -1.52 8.18
CA HIS A 71 -8.13 -1.54 8.48
C HIS A 71 -7.36 -1.96 7.22
N TRP A 72 -6.45 -1.11 6.80
CA TRP A 72 -5.75 -1.30 5.52
C TRP A 72 -4.23 -1.30 5.66
N HIS A 73 -3.60 -1.98 4.72
CA HIS A 73 -2.14 -2.08 4.63
C HIS A 73 -1.71 -1.77 3.20
N VAL A 74 -0.52 -1.19 3.07
CA VAL A 74 0.14 -1.09 1.77
C VAL A 74 1.39 -1.94 1.84
N VAL A 75 1.59 -2.77 0.85
CA VAL A 75 2.79 -3.58 0.71
C VAL A 75 3.53 -3.11 -0.53
N VAL A 76 4.81 -2.82 -0.38
CA VAL A 76 5.71 -2.56 -1.51
C VAL A 76 6.51 -3.83 -1.69
N ASP A 77 6.40 -4.43 -2.84
CA ASP A 77 6.91 -5.79 -3.08
C ASP A 77 7.82 -5.80 -4.29
N LYS A 78 8.99 -6.40 -4.13
CA LYS A 78 9.98 -6.42 -5.22
C LYS A 78 9.91 -7.65 -6.11
N THR A 79 8.93 -8.50 -5.95
CA THR A 79 8.83 -9.71 -6.77
C THR A 79 8.89 -9.37 -8.25
N GLY A 80 9.86 -9.95 -8.95
CA GLY A 80 10.07 -9.64 -10.36
C GLY A 80 11.03 -8.48 -10.61
N PHE A 81 11.55 -7.87 -9.54
CA PHE A 81 12.48 -6.74 -9.67
C PHE A 81 13.74 -7.03 -8.87
N GLN A 82 14.81 -6.32 -9.19
CA GLN A 82 16.09 -6.58 -8.55
C GLN A 82 16.18 -6.08 -7.12
N ALA A 83 15.52 -5.02 -6.81
CA ALA A 83 15.67 -4.39 -5.51
C ALA A 83 14.35 -3.91 -4.96
N LEU A 84 14.24 -3.94 -3.65
CA LEU A 84 13.10 -3.36 -2.98
C LEU A 84 13.27 -1.84 -2.97
N ALA A 85 12.30 -1.14 -3.51
CA ALA A 85 12.37 0.32 -3.59
C ALA A 85 12.40 0.94 -2.20
N ASN A 86 13.09 2.07 -2.09
CA ASN A 86 12.88 2.93 -0.95
C ASN A 86 11.53 3.57 -1.16
N SER A 87 10.75 3.69 -0.11
CA SER A 87 9.37 4.12 -0.24
C SER A 87 8.93 5.00 0.91
N ASN A 88 7.90 5.77 0.64
CA ASN A 88 7.19 6.53 1.64
C ASN A 88 5.72 6.42 1.32
N VAL A 89 4.91 6.29 2.35
CA VAL A 89 3.46 6.14 2.18
C VAL A 89 2.78 7.12 3.11
N ARG A 90 1.78 7.80 2.60
CA ARG A 90 0.95 8.64 3.47
C ARG A 90 -0.51 8.50 3.07
N ALA A 91 -1.38 8.62 4.05
CA ALA A 91 -2.80 8.57 3.85
C ALA A 91 -3.34 10.00 3.89
N ILE A 92 -4.05 10.39 2.85
CA ILE A 92 -4.62 11.72 2.73
C ILE A 92 -6.13 11.55 2.91
N PRO A 93 -6.70 12.10 3.98
CA PRO A 93 -8.14 11.93 4.22
C PRO A 93 -8.97 12.46 3.08
N PRO A 94 -10.15 11.95 2.90
CA PRO A 94 -11.03 12.48 1.87
C PRO A 94 -11.35 13.93 2.19
N LYS A 95 -11.45 14.81 1.14
CA LYS A 95 -11.73 16.14 1.33
C LYS A 95 -13.12 16.19 1.66
N THR A 96 -13.39 16.75 2.56
CA THR A 96 -14.61 16.73 2.89
C THR A 96 -15.26 17.79 2.35
N GLN A 97 -15.24 17.73 1.86
CA GLN A 97 -15.47 18.43 1.47
C GLN A 97 -16.22 19.01 1.73
N ASN A 98 -16.02 18.86 2.20
CA ASN A 98 -16.34 19.11 2.64
C ASN A 98 -16.54 19.82 2.86
N ALA A 99 -16.34 19.98 3.02
CA ALA A 99 -16.35 20.35 3.36
C ALA A 99 -16.76 21.20 3.18
N ALA A 100 -16.78 21.47 3.10
CA ALA A 100 -17.01 21.95 2.99
C ALA A 100 -17.80 22.50 2.66
N ASN A 101 -18.18 22.71 2.59
CA ASN A 101 -18.70 23.10 2.47
C ASN A 101 -19.26 23.51 2.69
N PRO A 102 -19.68 24.01 2.79
CA PRO A 102 -20.22 24.29 3.06
C PRO A 102 -20.79 24.79 2.90
N SER A 103 -20.84 24.98 3.01
CA SER A 103 -21.30 25.13 2.94
C SER A 103 -21.69 25.35 2.85
#